data_fc33729c2fdd1d3778a5bc67aca1d8e2
#
_entry.id   fc33729c2fdd1d3778a5bc67aca1d8e2
#
_cell.length_a   1.000
_cell.length_b   1.000
_cell.length_c   1.000
_cell.angle_alpha   90.00
_cell.angle_beta   90.00
_cell.angle_gamma   90.00
#
_symmetry.space_group_name_H-M   'P 1'
#
loop_
_entity.id
_entity.type
_entity.pdbx_description
1 polymer ?
#
loop_
_entity_poly.entity_id
_entity_poly.type
_entity_poly.pdbx_seq_one_letter_code
_entity_poly.pdbx_strand_id
1 'polypeptide(L)'
;LQMTGVAMTTWLLVLSIGIGFSFAITPLIAESDGEGNVEKGRGIFQHGLILSTILGIVMVVMLFFLKPILYHLDQPEEVVVLAIPYYEIVALSMLPLMIFQGFKQFADGLAETKYAMYATIITNVVNVVLNFALIYGFWIFPRLEIVGAAIGTLVSRFVLVFMMYYFFNKNDVFKPFLVLIKKAQLELQVFKNIINIG
;
A
#
# COMPACT_ATOMS: atom_id res chain seq x y z
N LEU A 1 2.41 24.31 2.33
CA LEU A 1 3.30 23.71 1.30
C LEU A 1 4.62 23.18 1.90
N GLN A 2 5.29 23.92 2.78
CA GLN A 2 6.52 23.45 3.45
C GLN A 2 6.29 22.25 4.37
N MET A 3 5.22 22.25 5.17
CA MET A 3 4.85 21.17 6.08
C MET A 3 4.68 19.82 5.38
N THR A 4 3.99 19.84 4.24
CA THR A 4 3.77 18.61 3.44
C THR A 4 5.06 18.13 2.79
N GLY A 5 5.95 19.04 2.38
CA GLY A 5 7.21 18.68 1.74
C GLY A 5 8.15 17.89 2.66
N VAL A 6 8.31 18.32 3.89
CA VAL A 6 9.18 17.68 4.90
C VAL A 6 8.68 16.26 5.24
N ALA A 7 7.39 16.12 5.56
CA ALA A 7 6.79 14.83 5.84
C ALA A 7 6.86 13.89 4.62
N MET A 8 6.71 14.45 3.41
CA MET A 8 6.70 13.68 2.17
C MET A 8 8.08 13.14 1.78
N THR A 9 9.17 13.84 2.09
CA THR A 9 10.53 13.38 1.75
C THR A 9 10.88 12.10 2.51
N THR A 10 10.69 12.08 3.82
CA THR A 10 10.94 10.90 4.66
C THR A 10 10.05 9.72 4.23
N TRP A 11 8.79 10.01 3.95
CA TRP A 11 7.82 9.01 3.50
C TRP A 11 8.21 8.39 2.14
N LEU A 12 8.67 9.19 1.16
CA LEU A 12 9.08 8.71 -0.16
C LEU A 12 10.29 7.79 -0.10
N LEU A 13 11.27 8.07 0.76
CA LEU A 13 12.44 7.21 0.94
C LEU A 13 12.03 5.82 1.44
N VAL A 14 11.20 5.77 2.48
CA VAL A 14 10.71 4.51 3.04
C VAL A 14 9.84 3.77 2.01
N LEU A 15 8.96 4.48 1.31
CA LEU A 15 8.10 3.91 0.27
C LEU A 15 8.91 3.25 -0.85
N SER A 16 9.99 3.89 -1.30
CA SER A 16 10.82 3.37 -2.39
C SER A 16 11.41 2.00 -2.06
N ILE A 17 11.82 1.79 -0.81
CA ILE A 17 12.33 0.48 -0.34
C ILE A 17 11.20 -0.57 -0.41
N GLY A 18 10.02 -0.26 0.08
CA GLY A 18 8.91 -1.21 0.11
C GLY A 18 8.40 -1.59 -1.29
N ILE A 19 8.32 -0.63 -2.21
CA ILE A 19 7.94 -0.90 -3.59
C ILE A 19 9.00 -1.79 -4.26
N GLY A 20 10.30 -1.53 -4.04
CA GLY A 20 11.38 -2.35 -4.59
C GLY A 20 11.21 -3.83 -4.23
N PHE A 21 11.00 -4.14 -2.95
CA PHE A 21 10.74 -5.50 -2.50
C PHE A 21 9.48 -6.12 -3.13
N SER A 22 8.44 -5.33 -3.35
CA SER A 22 7.19 -5.84 -3.93
C SER A 22 7.38 -6.30 -5.38
N PHE A 23 8.30 -5.71 -6.14
CA PHE A 23 8.55 -6.08 -7.55
C PHE A 23 9.05 -7.52 -7.73
N ALA A 24 9.64 -8.14 -6.71
CA ALA A 24 10.06 -9.55 -6.77
C ALA A 24 8.90 -10.53 -7.01
N ILE A 25 7.67 -10.16 -6.67
CA ILE A 25 6.49 -11.04 -6.82
C ILE A 25 6.13 -11.23 -8.30
N THR A 26 6.22 -10.18 -9.10
CA THR A 26 5.79 -10.17 -10.51
C THR A 26 6.48 -11.24 -11.37
N PRO A 27 7.85 -11.35 -11.38
CA PRO A 27 8.51 -12.36 -12.22
C PRO A 27 8.21 -13.79 -11.77
N LEU A 28 8.09 -14.02 -10.46
CA LEU A 28 7.74 -15.36 -9.94
C LEU A 28 6.33 -15.79 -10.35
N ILE A 29 5.37 -14.87 -10.36
CA ILE A 29 4.02 -15.15 -10.82
C ILE A 29 4.00 -15.38 -12.32
N ALA A 30 4.71 -14.56 -13.12
CA ALA A 30 4.79 -14.71 -14.56
C ALA A 30 5.41 -16.08 -14.96
N GLU A 31 6.44 -16.53 -14.23
CA GLU A 31 7.04 -17.85 -14.39
C GLU A 31 6.00 -18.96 -14.12
N SER A 32 5.31 -18.88 -12.97
CA SER A 32 4.28 -19.85 -12.58
C SER A 32 3.11 -19.91 -13.57
N ASP A 33 2.70 -18.77 -14.12
CA ASP A 33 1.65 -18.69 -15.15
C ASP A 33 2.12 -19.31 -16.46
N GLY A 34 3.36 -19.04 -16.89
CA GLY A 34 3.98 -19.64 -18.07
C GLY A 34 4.12 -21.18 -17.97
N GLU A 35 4.32 -21.69 -16.76
CA GLU A 35 4.33 -23.15 -16.48
C GLU A 35 2.92 -23.76 -16.40
N GLY A 36 1.85 -22.95 -16.36
CA GLY A 36 0.48 -23.38 -16.12
C GLY A 36 0.25 -23.95 -14.71
N ASN A 37 1.14 -23.63 -13.75
CA ASN A 37 1.11 -24.18 -12.39
C ASN A 37 0.36 -23.25 -11.43
N VAL A 38 -0.96 -23.39 -11.38
CA VAL A 38 -1.83 -22.59 -10.51
C VAL A 38 -1.51 -22.76 -9.02
N GLU A 39 -1.05 -23.94 -8.60
CA GLU A 39 -0.75 -24.21 -7.19
C GLU A 39 0.52 -23.47 -6.75
N LYS A 40 1.57 -23.46 -7.58
CA LYS A 40 2.78 -22.64 -7.39
C LYS A 40 2.41 -21.14 -7.34
N GLY A 41 1.61 -20.66 -8.29
CA GLY A 41 1.16 -19.27 -8.32
C GLY A 41 0.34 -18.86 -7.09
N ARG A 42 -0.54 -19.75 -6.61
CA ARG A 42 -1.29 -19.54 -5.35
C ARG A 42 -0.36 -19.41 -4.16
N GLY A 43 0.63 -20.29 -4.05
CA GLY A 43 1.64 -20.22 -2.98
C GLY A 43 2.39 -18.89 -3.00
N ILE A 44 2.88 -18.47 -4.16
CA ILE A 44 3.59 -17.20 -4.34
C ILE A 44 2.69 -16.01 -3.97
N PHE A 45 1.42 -16.00 -4.38
CA PHE A 45 0.48 -14.94 -4.04
C PHE A 45 0.26 -14.83 -2.52
N GLN A 46 0.01 -15.94 -1.83
CA GLN A 46 -0.22 -15.95 -0.39
C GLN A 46 1.01 -15.45 0.39
N HIS A 47 2.19 -15.98 0.06
CA HIS A 47 3.43 -15.55 0.70
C HIS A 47 3.79 -14.10 0.37
N GLY A 48 3.58 -13.68 -0.89
CA GLY A 48 3.78 -12.31 -1.33
C GLY A 48 2.87 -11.32 -0.60
N LEU A 49 1.59 -11.66 -0.41
CA LEU A 49 0.63 -10.82 0.32
C LEU A 49 0.98 -10.72 1.81
N ILE A 50 1.38 -11.84 2.44
CA ILE A 50 1.84 -11.86 3.83
C ILE A 50 3.11 -11.00 3.97
N LEU A 51 4.08 -11.17 3.08
CA LEU A 51 5.32 -10.40 3.10
C LEU A 51 5.07 -8.90 2.91
N SER A 52 4.22 -8.53 1.95
CA SER A 52 3.81 -7.14 1.73
C SER A 52 3.13 -6.54 2.97
N THR A 53 2.31 -7.34 3.66
CA THR A 53 1.66 -6.91 4.91
C THR A 53 2.67 -6.69 6.03
N ILE A 54 3.61 -7.63 6.19
CA ILE A 54 4.71 -7.52 7.19
C ILE A 54 5.58 -6.30 6.88
N LEU A 55 5.97 -6.10 5.62
CA LEU A 55 6.71 -4.92 5.19
C LEU A 55 5.93 -3.64 5.50
N GLY A 56 4.63 -3.62 5.23
CA GLY A 56 3.77 -2.47 5.58
C GLY A 56 3.80 -2.15 7.07
N ILE A 57 3.73 -3.17 7.94
CA ILE A 57 3.83 -3.00 9.39
C ILE A 57 5.22 -2.47 9.78
N VAL A 58 6.28 -3.07 9.24
CA VAL A 58 7.66 -2.63 9.51
C VAL A 58 7.86 -1.18 9.10
N MET A 59 7.34 -0.78 7.93
CA MET A 59 7.43 0.60 7.45
C MET A 59 6.66 1.58 8.34
N VAL A 60 5.46 1.22 8.79
CA VAL A 60 4.70 2.02 9.76
C VAL A 60 5.52 2.23 11.02
N VAL A 61 6.04 1.14 11.61
CA VAL A 61 6.87 1.20 12.81
C VAL A 61 8.12 2.05 12.59
N MET A 62 8.82 1.83 11.47
CA MET A 62 10.02 2.60 11.09
C MET A 62 9.70 4.11 10.99
N LEU A 63 8.59 4.48 10.35
CA LEU A 63 8.18 5.88 10.24
C LEU A 63 7.88 6.50 11.61
N PHE A 64 7.25 5.75 12.53
CA PHE A 64 7.05 6.24 13.90
C PHE A 64 8.37 6.48 14.65
N PHE A 65 9.37 5.60 14.46
CA PHE A 65 10.72 5.81 15.01
C PHE A 65 11.48 6.96 14.35
N LEU A 66 11.23 7.25 13.09
CA LEU A 66 11.83 8.36 12.36
C LEU A 66 11.16 9.73 12.65
N LYS A 67 10.05 9.75 13.39
CA LYS A 67 9.36 11.01 13.76
C LYS A 67 10.27 12.08 14.37
N PRO A 68 11.24 11.77 15.27
CA PRO A 68 12.15 12.79 15.82
C PRO A 68 13.00 13.47 14.75
N ILE A 69 13.25 12.86 13.60
CA ILE A 69 14.02 13.47 12.50
C ILE A 69 13.34 14.74 11.99
N LEU A 70 12.01 14.85 12.09
CA LEU A 70 11.27 16.04 11.67
C LEU A 70 11.75 17.32 12.39
N TYR A 71 12.23 17.18 13.63
CA TYR A 71 12.78 18.29 14.40
C TYR A 71 14.21 18.69 13.99
N HIS A 72 14.91 17.85 13.20
CA HIS A 72 16.29 18.08 12.76
C HIS A 72 16.38 18.56 11.30
N LEU A 73 15.25 18.89 10.68
CA LEU A 73 15.18 19.29 9.27
C LEU A 73 15.22 20.83 9.09
N ASP A 74 15.78 21.57 10.06
CA ASP A 74 15.92 23.04 10.04
C ASP A 74 14.59 23.78 9.74
N GLN A 75 13.47 23.23 10.20
CA GLN A 75 12.16 23.86 10.06
C GLN A 75 11.74 24.53 11.37
N PRO A 76 10.97 25.62 11.32
CA PRO A 76 10.41 26.25 12.51
C PRO A 76 9.60 25.22 13.33
N GLU A 77 9.75 25.23 14.65
CA GLU A 77 9.11 24.27 15.55
C GLU A 77 7.58 24.26 15.40
N GLU A 78 6.97 25.43 15.19
CA GLU A 78 5.54 25.56 14.93
C GLU A 78 5.08 24.76 13.70
N VAL A 79 5.91 24.74 12.65
CA VAL A 79 5.63 23.98 11.42
C VAL A 79 5.71 22.48 11.68
N VAL A 80 6.71 22.05 12.46
CA VAL A 80 6.88 20.63 12.81
C VAL A 80 5.71 20.12 13.63
N VAL A 81 5.30 20.86 14.67
CA VAL A 81 4.16 20.49 15.53
C VAL A 81 2.88 20.31 14.73
N LEU A 82 2.60 21.20 13.77
CA LEU A 82 1.43 21.09 12.89
C LEU A 82 1.54 19.95 11.86
N ALA A 83 2.76 19.55 11.48
CA ALA A 83 2.99 18.46 10.53
C ALA A 83 2.86 17.06 11.16
N ILE A 84 3.06 16.92 12.47
CA ILE A 84 3.05 15.63 13.18
C ILE A 84 1.75 14.84 12.96
N PRO A 85 0.54 15.42 13.19
CA PRO A 85 -0.70 14.66 12.98
C PRO A 85 -0.87 14.17 11.54
N TYR A 86 -0.48 15.01 10.58
CA TYR A 86 -0.46 14.63 9.17
C TYR A 86 0.49 13.45 8.91
N TYR A 87 1.72 13.55 9.42
CA TYR A 87 2.75 12.52 9.27
C TYR A 87 2.31 11.18 9.85
N GLU A 88 1.74 11.16 11.05
CA GLU A 88 1.28 9.94 11.72
C GLU A 88 0.17 9.23 10.94
N ILE A 89 -0.81 9.97 10.44
CA ILE A 89 -1.92 9.41 9.65
C ILE A 89 -1.40 8.88 8.31
N VAL A 90 -0.50 9.61 7.64
CA VAL A 90 0.10 9.18 6.39
C VAL A 90 1.01 7.96 6.61
N ALA A 91 1.74 7.90 7.73
CA ALA A 91 2.52 6.72 8.11
C ALA A 91 1.63 5.47 8.25
N LEU A 92 0.49 5.58 8.96
CA LEU A 92 -0.48 4.49 9.09
C LEU A 92 -1.02 4.02 7.73
N SER A 93 -1.13 4.92 6.77
CA SER A 93 -1.62 4.60 5.42
C SER A 93 -0.63 3.78 4.57
N MET A 94 0.61 3.57 5.05
CA MET A 94 1.57 2.65 4.42
C MET A 94 1.09 1.21 4.43
N LEU A 95 0.43 0.78 5.50
CA LEU A 95 -0.05 -0.60 5.61
C LEU A 95 -1.02 -0.97 4.49
N PRO A 96 -2.16 -0.27 4.28
CA PRO A 96 -3.03 -0.59 3.16
C PRO A 96 -2.36 -0.39 1.80
N LEU A 97 -1.43 0.55 1.65
CA LEU A 97 -0.69 0.73 0.42
C LEU A 97 0.17 -0.50 0.08
N MET A 98 0.88 -1.06 1.06
CA MET A 98 1.70 -2.26 0.86
C MET A 98 0.86 -3.51 0.56
N ILE A 99 -0.30 -3.65 1.20
CA ILE A 99 -1.26 -4.71 0.86
C ILE A 99 -1.72 -4.57 -0.59
N PHE A 100 -2.07 -3.36 -1.03
CA PHE A 100 -2.40 -3.08 -2.43
C PHE A 100 -1.26 -3.46 -3.37
N GLN A 101 0.00 -3.16 -3.03
CA GLN A 101 1.16 -3.55 -3.84
C GLN A 101 1.25 -5.06 -4.01
N GLY A 102 0.99 -5.85 -2.96
CA GLY A 102 0.94 -7.31 -3.07
C GLY A 102 -0.10 -7.79 -4.10
N PHE A 103 -1.31 -7.24 -4.07
CA PHE A 103 -2.34 -7.54 -5.07
C PHE A 103 -1.94 -7.07 -6.47
N LYS A 104 -1.41 -5.86 -6.57
CA LYS A 104 -1.00 -5.26 -7.85
C LYS A 104 0.08 -6.08 -8.53
N GLN A 105 1.16 -6.41 -7.82
CA GLN A 105 2.27 -7.19 -8.38
C GLN A 105 1.82 -8.58 -8.83
N PHE A 106 0.89 -9.19 -8.13
CA PHE A 106 0.28 -10.45 -8.55
C PHE A 106 -0.53 -10.28 -9.85
N ALA A 107 -1.38 -9.26 -9.94
CA ALA A 107 -2.15 -8.98 -11.14
C ALA A 107 -1.25 -8.64 -12.34
N ASP A 108 -0.17 -7.88 -12.11
CA ASP A 108 0.83 -7.53 -13.13
C ASP A 108 1.57 -8.80 -13.63
N GLY A 109 1.87 -9.75 -12.73
CA GLY A 109 2.48 -11.04 -13.08
C GLY A 109 1.60 -11.93 -13.95
N LEU A 110 0.29 -11.83 -13.83
CA LEU A 110 -0.70 -12.49 -14.70
C LEU A 110 -1.06 -11.68 -15.96
N ALA A 111 -0.34 -10.58 -16.24
CA ALA A 111 -0.63 -9.62 -17.31
C ALA A 111 -2.03 -8.96 -17.24
N GLU A 112 -2.68 -8.97 -16.05
CA GLU A 112 -4.01 -8.42 -15.79
C GLU A 112 -3.96 -7.04 -15.11
N THR A 113 -3.11 -6.15 -15.63
CA THR A 113 -2.83 -4.80 -15.09
C THR A 113 -4.04 -3.86 -15.04
N LYS A 114 -5.06 -4.12 -15.88
CA LYS A 114 -6.27 -3.29 -16.00
C LYS A 114 -7.03 -3.12 -14.69
N TYR A 115 -7.03 -4.15 -13.81
CA TYR A 115 -7.76 -4.10 -12.54
C TYR A 115 -7.08 -3.17 -11.53
N ALA A 116 -5.76 -3.19 -11.48
CA ALA A 116 -4.99 -2.25 -10.66
C ALA A 116 -5.16 -0.81 -11.17
N MET A 117 -5.22 -0.62 -12.49
CA MET A 117 -5.50 0.67 -13.11
C MET A 117 -6.90 1.19 -12.74
N TYR A 118 -7.95 0.38 -12.88
CA TYR A 118 -9.31 0.77 -12.51
C TYR A 118 -9.45 1.09 -11.02
N ALA A 119 -8.87 0.25 -10.15
CA ALA A 119 -8.85 0.51 -8.72
C ALA A 119 -8.18 1.85 -8.41
N THR A 120 -7.05 2.14 -9.03
CA THR A 120 -6.31 3.39 -8.83
C THR A 120 -7.10 4.61 -9.32
N ILE A 121 -7.74 4.54 -10.49
CA ILE A 121 -8.55 5.65 -11.03
C ILE A 121 -9.72 5.95 -10.10
N ILE A 122 -10.49 4.93 -9.71
CA ILE A 122 -11.64 5.09 -8.81
C ILE A 122 -11.19 5.68 -7.48
N THR A 123 -10.10 5.16 -6.91
CA THR A 123 -9.57 5.62 -5.63
C THR A 123 -9.05 7.06 -5.70
N ASN A 124 -8.45 7.48 -6.82
CA ASN A 124 -8.03 8.87 -7.00
C ASN A 124 -9.24 9.82 -7.02
N VAL A 125 -10.33 9.45 -7.67
CA VAL A 125 -11.58 10.23 -7.62
C VAL A 125 -12.11 10.33 -6.19
N VAL A 126 -12.16 9.21 -5.47
CA VAL A 126 -12.57 9.17 -4.05
C VAL A 126 -11.66 10.06 -3.21
N ASN A 127 -10.34 10.01 -3.42
CA ASN A 127 -9.36 10.83 -2.71
C ASN A 127 -9.60 12.33 -2.93
N VAL A 128 -9.81 12.75 -4.18
CA VAL A 128 -10.10 14.15 -4.49
C VAL A 128 -11.38 14.63 -3.80
N VAL A 129 -12.45 13.83 -3.84
CA VAL A 129 -13.73 14.17 -3.21
C VAL A 129 -13.58 14.25 -1.69
N LEU A 130 -12.91 13.27 -1.06
CA LEU A 130 -12.67 13.27 0.38
C LEU A 130 -11.78 14.43 0.82
N ASN A 131 -10.72 14.72 0.06
CA ASN A 131 -9.85 15.86 0.36
C ASN A 131 -10.62 17.16 0.31
N PHE A 132 -11.44 17.37 -0.73
CA PHE A 132 -12.27 18.55 -0.82
C PHE A 132 -13.23 18.67 0.37
N ALA A 133 -13.92 17.59 0.73
CA ALA A 133 -14.87 17.57 1.84
C ALA A 133 -14.22 17.82 3.20
N LEU A 134 -13.06 17.19 3.47
CA LEU A 134 -12.40 17.23 4.77
C LEU A 134 -11.50 18.46 4.97
N ILE A 135 -10.87 18.95 3.90
CA ILE A 135 -10.02 20.16 4.01
C ILE A 135 -10.88 21.40 4.22
N TYR A 136 -11.95 21.55 3.43
CA TYR A 136 -12.79 22.74 3.44
C TYR A 136 -13.96 22.66 4.43
N GLY A 137 -14.25 21.48 4.98
CA GLY A 137 -15.38 21.30 5.88
C GLY A 137 -16.73 21.38 5.16
N PHE A 138 -16.86 20.62 4.05
CA PHE A 138 -18.06 20.66 3.24
C PHE A 138 -19.16 19.74 3.81
N TRP A 139 -20.41 20.23 3.83
CA TRP A 139 -21.63 19.55 4.29
C TRP A 139 -21.58 19.25 5.80
N ILE A 140 -21.48 17.94 6.16
CA ILE A 140 -21.46 17.46 7.57
C ILE A 140 -20.04 17.32 8.15
N PHE A 141 -19.01 17.50 7.33
CA PHE A 141 -17.63 17.28 7.75
C PHE A 141 -17.05 18.55 8.38
N PRO A 142 -16.36 18.44 9.54
CA PRO A 142 -15.63 19.56 10.10
C PRO A 142 -14.44 19.95 9.20
N ARG A 143 -14.07 21.22 9.23
CA ARG A 143 -12.88 21.70 8.53
C ARG A 143 -11.63 21.21 9.25
N LEU A 144 -10.95 20.23 8.67
CA LEU A 144 -9.77 19.57 9.24
C LEU A 144 -8.45 20.04 8.60
N GLU A 145 -8.52 20.87 7.58
CA GLU A 145 -7.35 21.43 6.87
C GLU A 145 -6.36 20.34 6.43
N ILE A 146 -5.09 20.42 6.89
CA ILE A 146 -4.03 19.48 6.51
C ILE A 146 -4.30 18.06 7.05
N VAL A 147 -4.88 17.92 8.22
CA VAL A 147 -5.25 16.62 8.80
C VAL A 147 -6.35 15.95 7.97
N GLY A 148 -7.27 16.74 7.42
CA GLY A 148 -8.29 16.28 6.49
C GLY A 148 -7.69 15.61 5.24
N ALA A 149 -6.62 16.18 4.68
CA ALA A 149 -5.92 15.59 3.55
C ALA A 149 -5.26 14.24 3.91
N ALA A 150 -4.69 14.12 5.11
CA ALA A 150 -4.11 12.87 5.59
C ALA A 150 -5.18 11.78 5.77
N ILE A 151 -6.31 12.11 6.39
CA ILE A 151 -7.44 11.20 6.56
C ILE A 151 -8.02 10.79 5.21
N GLY A 152 -8.21 11.72 4.28
CA GLY A 152 -8.65 11.44 2.92
C GLY A 152 -7.74 10.45 2.20
N THR A 153 -6.42 10.60 2.38
CA THR A 153 -5.42 9.69 1.83
C THR A 153 -5.52 8.31 2.48
N LEU A 154 -5.61 8.21 3.80
CA LEU A 154 -5.74 6.95 4.52
C LEU A 154 -6.99 6.18 4.09
N VAL A 155 -8.15 6.84 4.07
CA VAL A 155 -9.42 6.23 3.66
C VAL A 155 -9.35 5.76 2.21
N SER A 156 -8.80 6.58 1.31
CA SER A 156 -8.65 6.22 -0.10
C SER A 156 -7.79 4.97 -0.28
N ARG A 157 -6.72 4.79 0.49
CA ARG A 157 -5.89 3.58 0.43
C ARG A 157 -6.62 2.33 0.92
N PHE A 158 -7.50 2.45 1.91
CA PHE A 158 -8.38 1.34 2.27
C PHE A 158 -9.38 1.01 1.16
N VAL A 159 -9.97 2.04 0.53
CA VAL A 159 -10.84 1.84 -0.65
C VAL A 159 -10.07 1.14 -1.77
N LEU A 160 -8.81 1.50 -1.99
CA LEU A 160 -7.94 0.87 -2.99
C LEU A 160 -7.77 -0.64 -2.75
N VAL A 161 -7.46 -1.04 -1.52
CA VAL A 161 -7.35 -2.46 -1.13
C VAL A 161 -8.69 -3.17 -1.30
N PHE A 162 -9.79 -2.54 -0.86
CA PHE A 162 -11.13 -3.11 -0.98
C PHE A 162 -11.52 -3.32 -2.45
N MET A 163 -11.22 -2.36 -3.33
CA MET A 163 -11.48 -2.48 -4.77
C MET A 163 -10.69 -3.62 -5.40
N MET A 164 -9.41 -3.78 -5.05
CA MET A 164 -8.61 -4.91 -5.53
C MET A 164 -9.17 -6.24 -5.04
N TYR A 165 -9.50 -6.35 -3.75
CA TYR A 165 -10.12 -7.54 -3.20
C TYR A 165 -11.46 -7.88 -3.89
N TYR A 166 -12.28 -6.86 -4.19
CA TYR A 166 -13.54 -7.02 -4.92
C TYR A 166 -13.29 -7.55 -6.34
N PHE A 167 -12.33 -6.99 -7.09
CA PHE A 167 -12.00 -7.45 -8.43
C PHE A 167 -11.47 -8.88 -8.44
N PHE A 168 -10.65 -9.23 -7.47
CA PHE A 168 -10.10 -10.58 -7.32
C PHE A 168 -11.21 -11.61 -7.07
N ASN A 169 -12.19 -11.30 -6.23
CA ASN A 169 -13.31 -12.21 -5.96
C ASN A 169 -14.29 -12.33 -7.14
N LYS A 170 -14.44 -11.27 -7.93
CA LYS A 170 -15.42 -11.25 -9.02
C LYS A 170 -14.90 -11.85 -10.31
N ASN A 171 -13.59 -11.87 -10.51
CA ASN A 171 -12.98 -12.27 -11.77
C ASN A 171 -12.51 -13.71 -11.77
N ASP A 172 -12.90 -14.45 -12.81
CA ASP A 172 -12.59 -15.88 -12.92
C ASP A 172 -11.08 -16.16 -13.05
N VAL A 173 -10.30 -15.20 -13.56
CA VAL A 173 -8.83 -15.30 -13.66
C VAL A 173 -8.18 -15.41 -12.28
N PHE A 174 -8.67 -14.66 -11.28
CA PHE A 174 -8.08 -14.62 -9.95
C PHE A 174 -8.65 -15.65 -8.97
N LYS A 175 -9.88 -16.11 -9.18
CA LYS A 175 -10.59 -17.03 -8.27
C LYS A 175 -9.77 -18.29 -7.92
N PRO A 176 -9.05 -18.94 -8.85
CA PRO A 176 -8.26 -20.14 -8.54
C PRO A 176 -7.17 -19.89 -7.48
N PHE A 177 -6.70 -18.64 -7.37
CA PHE A 177 -5.63 -18.25 -6.46
C PHE A 177 -6.14 -17.77 -5.08
N LEU A 178 -7.42 -17.41 -4.96
CA LEU A 178 -8.04 -16.90 -3.73
C LEU A 178 -8.48 -17.99 -2.74
N VAL A 179 -8.35 -19.26 -3.08
CA VAL A 179 -8.74 -20.34 -2.16
C VAL A 179 -8.07 -20.12 -0.81
N LEU A 180 -8.94 -19.75 0.13
CA LEU A 180 -8.67 -19.31 1.50
C LEU A 180 -7.40 -19.89 2.13
N ILE A 181 -6.68 -19.02 2.80
CA ILE A 181 -5.54 -19.20 3.75
C ILE A 181 -5.71 -20.37 4.76
N LYS A 182 -6.70 -21.24 4.61
CA LYS A 182 -7.00 -22.35 5.52
C LYS A 182 -5.93 -23.44 5.61
N LYS A 183 -4.93 -23.46 4.72
CA LYS A 183 -3.72 -24.30 4.78
C LYS A 183 -2.57 -23.63 4.02
N ALA A 184 -2.19 -22.42 4.41
CA ALA A 184 -0.88 -21.91 4.04
C ALA A 184 0.16 -22.78 4.75
N GLN A 185 0.65 -23.81 4.09
CA GLN A 185 1.95 -24.37 4.44
C GLN A 185 2.94 -23.24 4.13
N LEU A 186 3.32 -22.50 5.16
CA LEU A 186 4.34 -21.45 5.09
C LEU A 186 5.67 -22.14 4.74
N GLU A 187 5.96 -22.24 3.45
CA GLU A 187 7.21 -22.80 2.96
C GLU A 187 8.29 -21.73 3.05
N LEU A 188 9.21 -21.90 3.97
CA LEU A 188 10.39 -21.02 4.14
C LEU A 188 11.16 -20.82 2.83
N GLN A 189 11.10 -21.79 1.91
CA GLN A 189 11.76 -21.74 0.61
C GLN A 189 11.16 -20.66 -0.30
N VAL A 190 9.83 -20.50 -0.30
CA VAL A 190 9.14 -19.48 -1.09
C VAL A 190 9.48 -18.08 -0.57
N PHE A 191 9.52 -17.90 0.76
CA PHE A 191 9.98 -16.64 1.37
C PHE A 191 11.42 -16.28 0.97
N LYS A 192 12.34 -17.27 1.02
CA LYS A 192 13.72 -17.05 0.60
C LYS A 192 13.85 -16.66 -0.87
N ASN A 193 13.06 -17.27 -1.75
CA ASN A 193 13.08 -16.94 -3.17
C ASN A 193 12.60 -15.50 -3.41
N ILE A 194 11.53 -15.07 -2.75
CA ILE A 194 11.02 -13.69 -2.88
C ILE A 194 12.05 -12.68 -2.34
N ILE A 195 12.70 -12.98 -1.21
CA ILE A 195 13.70 -12.07 -0.60
C ILE A 195 14.98 -12.01 -1.43
N ASN A 196 15.40 -13.10 -2.09
CA ASN A 196 16.62 -13.12 -2.88
C ASN A 196 16.49 -12.40 -4.23
N ILE A 197 15.29 -12.15 -4.73
CA ILE A 197 15.01 -11.48 -6.00
C ILE A 197 14.76 -9.97 -5.77
N GLY A 198 14.22 -9.58 -4.60
CA GLY A 198 13.95 -8.18 -4.23
C GLY A 198 15.12 -7.50 -3.58
#